data_67cc09a060d2d84b30277a28b910b1ca
#
_entry.id   67cc09a060d2d84b30277a28b910b1ca
#
_cell.length_a   1.000
_cell.length_b   1.000
_cell.length_c   1.000
_cell.angle_alpha   90.00
_cell.angle_beta   90.00
_cell.angle_gamma   90.00
#
_symmetry.space_group_name_H-M   'P 1'
#
loop_
_entity.id
_entity.type
_entity.pdbx_description
1 polymer ?
#
loop_
_entity_poly.entity_id
_entity_poly.type
_entity_poly.pdbx_seq_one_letter_code
_entity_poly.pdbx_strand_id
1 'polypeptide(L)'
;MKTRNWLKVVEKPLEPGIPNSPKAITESKDIPGEIRMFRGTTSLAYGIDEITEAICEPKARMNWVERMTENILIEGKPNQGKWLSYESYGLSWPISVRDYVFQQTLEKSMYEQKNKTIVKVSSIEHPDYPEKTDRVRGELPTCVFTLEAASEKETHLDVMVQVDPGGSIPGFLKNMIQKGWALKTMRALNGYLKNH
;
A
#
# COMPACT_ATOMS: atom_id res chain seq x y z
N MET A 1 9.61 25.97 -11.45
CA MET A 1 8.82 24.74 -11.63
C MET A 1 7.68 24.77 -10.63
N LYS A 2 6.40 24.91 -11.06
CA LYS A 2 5.26 24.93 -10.12
C LYS A 2 5.14 23.52 -9.53
N THR A 3 5.40 23.35 -8.25
CA THR A 3 5.04 22.15 -7.49
C THR A 3 3.53 21.98 -7.63
N ARG A 4 3.11 21.00 -8.43
CA ARG A 4 1.69 20.67 -8.55
C ARG A 4 1.23 20.16 -7.18
N ASN A 5 0.34 20.90 -6.55
CA ASN A 5 -0.18 20.58 -5.22
C ASN A 5 -1.01 19.29 -5.24
N TRP A 6 -0.94 18.54 -4.15
CA TRP A 6 -1.86 17.46 -3.89
C TRP A 6 -3.30 17.99 -3.81
N LEU A 7 -4.23 17.28 -4.43
CA LEU A 7 -5.66 17.58 -4.39
C LEU A 7 -6.32 16.63 -3.38
N LYS A 8 -6.94 17.20 -2.35
CA LYS A 8 -7.68 16.44 -1.36
C LYS A 8 -8.86 15.71 -2.03
N VAL A 9 -8.91 14.39 -1.85
CA VAL A 9 -9.97 13.52 -2.38
C VAL A 9 -11.03 13.29 -1.32
N VAL A 10 -10.61 12.87 -0.11
CA VAL A 10 -11.52 12.59 0.99
C VAL A 10 -10.82 12.79 2.34
N GLU A 11 -11.60 13.15 3.35
CA GLU A 11 -11.20 13.10 4.75
C GLU A 11 -12.32 12.41 5.53
N LYS A 12 -11.98 11.31 6.21
CA LYS A 12 -12.94 10.50 6.97
C LYS A 12 -12.29 10.00 8.26
N PRO A 13 -13.06 9.67 9.31
CA PRO A 13 -12.51 8.97 10.44
C PRO A 13 -11.89 7.63 10.00
N LEU A 14 -10.75 7.28 10.59
CA LEU A 14 -10.10 5.99 10.36
C LEU A 14 -11.03 4.84 10.76
N GLU A 15 -11.65 4.98 11.94
CA GLU A 15 -12.66 4.06 12.46
C GLU A 15 -14.04 4.75 12.46
N PRO A 16 -14.92 4.41 11.52
CA PRO A 16 -16.28 4.96 11.50
C PRO A 16 -17.06 4.61 12.77
N GLY A 17 -17.73 5.61 13.35
CA GLY A 17 -18.55 5.41 14.57
C GLY A 17 -17.76 5.49 15.88
N ILE A 18 -16.44 5.57 15.86
CA ILE A 18 -15.62 5.77 17.06
C ILE A 18 -15.39 7.29 17.28
N PRO A 19 -15.84 7.84 18.43
CA PRO A 19 -15.56 9.24 18.77
C PRO A 19 -14.05 9.50 18.80
N ASN A 20 -13.63 10.67 18.30
CA ASN A 20 -12.22 11.10 18.25
C ASN A 20 -11.26 10.16 17.50
N SER A 21 -11.80 9.28 16.64
CA SER A 21 -10.95 8.47 15.76
C SER A 21 -10.03 9.36 14.93
N PRO A 22 -8.74 9.01 14.75
CA PRO A 22 -7.84 9.73 13.87
C PRO A 22 -8.44 9.91 12.47
N LYS A 23 -8.11 11.01 11.83
CA LYS A 23 -8.57 11.27 10.46
C LYS A 23 -7.67 10.55 9.47
N ALA A 24 -8.28 9.85 8.53
CA ALA A 24 -7.66 9.37 7.33
C ALA A 24 -7.90 10.38 6.20
N ILE A 25 -6.83 10.99 5.72
CA ILE A 25 -6.87 11.96 4.62
C ILE A 25 -6.36 11.28 3.38
N THR A 26 -7.08 11.39 2.27
CA THR A 26 -6.62 10.90 0.97
C THR A 26 -6.52 12.03 -0.03
N GLU A 27 -5.47 11.99 -0.82
CA GLU A 27 -5.11 13.00 -1.79
C GLU A 27 -4.76 12.35 -3.13
N SER A 28 -4.80 13.11 -4.20
CA SER A 28 -4.32 12.66 -5.51
C SER A 28 -3.50 13.75 -6.20
N LYS A 29 -2.62 13.32 -7.09
CA LYS A 29 -1.77 14.20 -7.88
C LYS A 29 -1.67 13.69 -9.30
N ASP A 30 -2.00 14.54 -10.28
CA ASP A 30 -1.76 14.25 -11.68
C ASP A 30 -0.32 14.60 -12.03
N ILE A 31 0.38 13.64 -12.63
CA ILE A 31 1.72 13.80 -13.16
C ILE A 31 1.62 13.65 -14.69
N PRO A 32 2.01 14.65 -15.49
CA PRO A 32 1.90 14.57 -16.95
C PRO A 32 2.67 13.38 -17.51
N GLY A 33 1.99 12.57 -18.32
CA GLY A 33 2.58 11.39 -18.94
C GLY A 33 2.73 10.17 -18.03
N GLU A 34 2.28 10.26 -16.77
CA GLU A 34 2.37 9.18 -15.80
C GLU A 34 0.99 8.76 -15.27
N ILE A 35 0.96 7.61 -14.59
CA ILE A 35 -0.21 7.16 -13.83
C ILE A 35 -0.44 8.13 -12.67
N ARG A 36 -1.71 8.48 -12.44
CA ARG A 36 -2.10 9.33 -11.30
C ARG A 36 -1.60 8.74 -9.98
N MET A 37 -0.99 9.58 -9.16
CA MET A 37 -0.54 9.20 -7.83
C MET A 37 -1.62 9.46 -6.79
N PHE A 38 -1.78 8.53 -5.86
CA PHE A 38 -2.66 8.64 -4.70
C PHE A 38 -1.84 8.58 -3.43
N ARG A 39 -2.30 9.28 -2.40
CA ARG A 39 -1.66 9.35 -1.09
C ARG A 39 -2.72 9.20 -0.01
N GLY A 40 -2.35 8.52 1.08
CA GLY A 40 -3.14 8.45 2.30
C GLY A 40 -2.28 8.78 3.50
N THR A 41 -2.80 9.57 4.42
CA THR A 41 -2.13 9.91 5.69
C THR A 41 -3.07 9.71 6.87
N THR A 42 -2.54 9.17 7.96
CA THR A 42 -3.26 8.99 9.23
C THR A 42 -2.28 8.80 10.39
N SER A 43 -2.77 8.86 11.63
CA SER A 43 -2.04 8.34 12.80
C SER A 43 -2.62 6.99 13.20
N LEU A 44 -1.75 6.08 13.61
CA LEU A 44 -2.08 4.75 14.12
C LEU A 44 -1.61 4.65 15.58
N ALA A 45 -2.46 4.12 16.46
CA ALA A 45 -2.17 3.97 17.89
C ALA A 45 -1.34 2.71 18.19
N TYR A 46 -0.25 2.53 17.44
CA TYR A 46 0.65 1.36 17.49
C TYR A 46 2.10 1.78 17.30
N GLY A 47 3.02 0.96 17.80
CA GLY A 47 4.46 1.15 17.63
C GLY A 47 4.92 0.98 16.18
N ILE A 48 5.97 1.67 15.81
CA ILE A 48 6.49 1.66 14.43
C ILE A 48 6.95 0.26 13.97
N ASP A 49 7.52 -0.54 14.86
CA ASP A 49 7.98 -1.90 14.51
C ASP A 49 6.81 -2.85 14.29
N GLU A 50 5.75 -2.75 15.07
CA GLU A 50 4.50 -3.51 14.94
C GLU A 50 3.83 -3.25 13.59
N ILE A 51 3.73 -1.96 13.20
CA ILE A 51 3.20 -1.57 11.90
C ILE A 51 4.11 -2.04 10.76
N THR A 52 5.43 -1.93 10.94
CA THR A 52 6.43 -2.39 9.96
C THR A 52 6.28 -3.88 9.70
N GLU A 53 6.15 -4.69 10.74
CA GLU A 53 5.93 -6.12 10.63
C GLU A 53 4.63 -6.44 9.86
N ALA A 54 3.53 -5.79 10.20
CA ALA A 54 2.26 -5.97 9.51
C ALA A 54 2.35 -5.64 8.01
N ILE A 55 3.14 -4.63 7.62
CA ILE A 55 3.33 -4.24 6.21
C ILE A 55 4.25 -5.21 5.46
N CYS A 56 5.30 -5.74 6.09
CA CYS A 56 6.34 -6.48 5.42
C CYS A 56 6.11 -7.99 5.42
N GLU A 57 5.55 -8.58 6.49
CA GLU A 57 5.42 -10.03 6.62
C GLU A 57 4.32 -10.61 5.72
N PRO A 58 4.64 -11.60 4.85
CA PRO A 58 3.67 -12.19 3.93
C PRO A 58 2.42 -12.73 4.60
N LYS A 59 2.58 -13.40 5.75
CA LYS A 59 1.44 -13.95 6.52
C LYS A 59 0.53 -12.85 7.07
N ALA A 60 1.10 -11.77 7.60
CA ALA A 60 0.35 -10.63 8.06
C ALA A 60 -0.43 -10.00 6.92
N ARG A 61 0.24 -9.73 5.79
CA ARG A 61 -0.37 -9.14 4.58
C ARG A 61 -1.57 -9.94 4.07
N MET A 62 -1.49 -11.26 4.05
CA MET A 62 -2.61 -12.14 3.67
C MET A 62 -3.86 -11.94 4.53
N ASN A 63 -3.70 -11.46 5.76
CA ASN A 63 -4.82 -11.26 6.69
C ASN A 63 -5.48 -9.87 6.57
N TRP A 64 -4.75 -8.85 6.07
CA TRP A 64 -5.33 -7.51 6.04
C TRP A 64 -5.39 -6.87 4.65
N VAL A 65 -4.55 -7.27 3.69
CA VAL A 65 -4.61 -6.68 2.35
C VAL A 65 -5.85 -7.19 1.62
N GLU A 66 -6.76 -6.26 1.33
CA GLU A 66 -8.02 -6.61 0.67
C GLU A 66 -7.80 -7.38 -0.64
N ARG A 67 -8.56 -8.47 -0.79
CA ARG A 67 -8.57 -9.29 -2.02
C ARG A 67 -7.28 -9.99 -2.39
N MET A 68 -6.28 -9.97 -1.54
CA MET A 68 -5.08 -10.78 -1.74
C MET A 68 -5.44 -12.27 -1.66
N THR A 69 -5.05 -13.03 -2.67
CA THR A 69 -5.33 -14.47 -2.78
C THR A 69 -4.08 -15.32 -2.69
N GLU A 70 -2.92 -14.75 -3.04
CA GLU A 70 -1.61 -15.39 -2.94
C GLU A 70 -0.57 -14.35 -2.51
N ASN A 71 0.37 -14.77 -1.69
CA ASN A 71 1.60 -14.03 -1.36
C ASN A 71 2.73 -15.03 -1.17
N ILE A 72 3.62 -15.11 -2.13
CA ILE A 72 4.73 -16.06 -2.17
C ILE A 72 6.03 -15.27 -2.06
N LEU A 73 6.82 -15.55 -1.03
CA LEU A 73 8.18 -15.03 -0.94
C LEU A 73 9.06 -15.77 -1.96
N ILE A 74 9.62 -15.02 -2.92
CA ILE A 74 10.50 -15.56 -3.97
C ILE A 74 11.94 -15.58 -3.47
N GLU A 75 12.40 -14.44 -2.94
CA GLU A 75 13.80 -14.24 -2.56
C GLU A 75 13.92 -13.24 -1.41
N GLY A 76 14.99 -13.34 -0.63
CA GLY A 76 15.30 -12.42 0.46
C GLY A 76 14.55 -12.74 1.74
N LYS A 77 14.54 -11.78 2.65
CA LYS A 77 13.82 -11.89 3.93
C LYS A 77 13.03 -10.62 4.16
N PRO A 78 11.69 -10.71 4.34
CA PRO A 78 10.89 -9.60 4.83
C PRO A 78 11.53 -8.99 6.09
N ASN A 79 11.37 -7.69 6.28
CA ASN A 79 11.98 -6.93 7.39
C ASN A 79 13.53 -6.83 7.38
N GLN A 80 14.21 -7.36 6.37
CA GLN A 80 15.68 -7.35 6.28
C GLN A 80 16.17 -6.83 4.92
N GLY A 81 16.12 -5.51 4.73
CA GLY A 81 16.69 -4.86 3.54
C GLY A 81 15.83 -5.03 2.28
N LYS A 82 16.12 -6.02 1.44
CA LYS A 82 15.44 -6.23 0.15
C LYS A 82 14.90 -7.65 0.05
N TRP A 83 13.67 -7.80 -0.51
CA TRP A 83 13.08 -9.10 -0.84
C TRP A 83 12.20 -9.01 -2.08
N LEU A 84 11.92 -10.17 -2.67
CA LEU A 84 11.01 -10.33 -3.80
C LEU A 84 9.81 -11.17 -3.40
N SER A 85 8.62 -10.79 -3.86
CA SER A 85 7.40 -11.56 -3.67
C SER A 85 6.56 -11.61 -4.94
N TYR A 86 5.81 -12.70 -5.08
CA TYR A 86 4.71 -12.80 -6.03
C TYR A 86 3.39 -12.66 -5.27
N GLU A 87 2.53 -11.77 -5.74
CA GLU A 87 1.24 -11.50 -5.13
C GLU A 87 0.12 -11.56 -6.16
N SER A 88 -1.03 -12.14 -5.79
CA SER A 88 -2.23 -12.10 -6.62
C SER A 88 -3.44 -11.57 -5.86
N TYR A 89 -4.38 -10.98 -6.63
CA TYR A 89 -5.54 -10.26 -6.11
C TYR A 89 -6.79 -10.65 -6.89
N GLY A 90 -7.77 -11.24 -6.19
CA GLY A 90 -9.07 -11.58 -6.73
C GLY A 90 -9.97 -10.35 -6.82
N LEU A 91 -10.34 -9.96 -8.04
CA LEU A 91 -11.33 -8.91 -8.25
C LEU A 91 -12.72 -9.54 -8.48
N SER A 92 -13.79 -8.75 -8.24
CA SER A 92 -15.15 -9.25 -8.46
C SER A 92 -15.42 -9.48 -9.96
N TRP A 93 -16.08 -10.60 -10.27
CA TRP A 93 -16.55 -10.86 -11.64
C TRP A 93 -17.26 -9.63 -12.24
N PRO A 94 -17.06 -9.25 -13.51
CA PRO A 94 -16.34 -9.98 -14.56
C PRO A 94 -14.84 -9.66 -14.68
N ILE A 95 -14.21 -9.07 -13.67
CA ILE A 95 -12.82 -8.64 -13.73
C ILE A 95 -11.90 -9.80 -13.36
N SER A 96 -10.94 -10.12 -14.23
CA SER A 96 -9.95 -11.18 -14.01
C SER A 96 -9.09 -10.93 -12.78
N VAL A 97 -8.49 -11.95 -12.22
CA VAL A 97 -7.43 -11.86 -11.19
C VAL A 97 -6.27 -11.02 -11.73
N ARG A 98 -5.66 -10.22 -10.84
CA ARG A 98 -4.42 -9.48 -11.12
C ARG A 98 -3.29 -10.10 -10.36
N ASP A 99 -2.12 -10.17 -10.99
CA ASP A 99 -0.91 -10.59 -10.33
C ASP A 99 0.23 -9.58 -10.52
N TYR A 100 1.20 -9.67 -9.62
CA TYR A 100 2.38 -8.81 -9.62
C TYR A 100 3.58 -9.60 -9.12
N VAL A 101 4.76 -9.27 -9.64
CA VAL A 101 6.02 -9.61 -8.98
C VAL A 101 6.59 -8.32 -8.40
N PHE A 102 6.82 -8.30 -7.10
CA PHE A 102 7.27 -7.12 -6.39
C PHE A 102 8.70 -7.24 -5.91
N GLN A 103 9.46 -6.19 -6.14
CA GLN A 103 10.65 -5.88 -5.37
C GLN A 103 10.25 -4.95 -4.22
N GLN A 104 10.66 -5.32 -3.02
CA GLN A 104 10.39 -4.57 -1.81
C GLN A 104 11.69 -4.24 -1.10
N THR A 105 11.75 -3.06 -0.49
CA THR A 105 12.90 -2.63 0.31
C THR A 105 12.44 -2.00 1.61
N LEU A 106 13.19 -2.24 2.67
CA LEU A 106 12.99 -1.66 3.98
C LEU A 106 14.21 -0.82 4.36
N GLU A 107 13.99 0.43 4.67
CA GLU A 107 14.98 1.37 5.19
C GLU A 107 14.54 1.85 6.57
N LYS A 108 15.36 1.64 7.58
CA LYS A 108 15.16 2.19 8.94
C LYS A 108 16.20 3.27 9.20
N SER A 109 15.77 4.42 9.68
CA SER A 109 16.64 5.54 10.02
C SER A 109 16.11 6.28 11.25
N MET A 110 16.99 7.07 11.88
CA MET A 110 16.59 8.04 12.88
C MET A 110 16.73 9.44 12.27
N TYR A 111 15.63 10.16 12.18
CA TYR A 111 15.58 11.53 11.68
C TYR A 111 15.01 12.45 12.75
N GLU A 112 15.73 13.53 13.09
CA GLU A 112 15.34 14.49 14.13
C GLU A 112 14.95 13.81 15.46
N GLN A 113 15.72 12.81 15.89
CA GLN A 113 15.49 11.98 17.08
C GLN A 113 14.19 11.13 17.03
N LYS A 114 13.56 10.99 15.88
CA LYS A 114 12.40 10.13 15.66
C LYS A 114 12.77 8.93 14.79
N ASN A 115 12.31 7.76 15.21
CA ASN A 115 12.42 6.56 14.39
C ASN A 115 11.57 6.73 13.13
N LYS A 116 12.20 6.49 11.99
CA LYS A 116 11.56 6.53 10.68
C LYS A 116 11.80 5.23 9.94
N THR A 117 10.75 4.68 9.37
CA THR A 117 10.81 3.48 8.53
C THR A 117 10.19 3.80 7.17
N ILE A 118 10.85 3.38 6.10
CA ILE A 118 10.34 3.51 4.73
C ILE A 118 10.31 2.12 4.11
N VAL A 119 9.13 1.70 3.65
CA VAL A 119 8.95 0.49 2.83
C VAL A 119 8.61 0.92 1.43
N LYS A 120 9.45 0.55 0.46
CA LYS A 120 9.21 0.83 -0.97
C LYS A 120 8.86 -0.48 -1.67
N VAL A 121 7.87 -0.43 -2.53
CA VAL A 121 7.40 -1.55 -3.34
C VAL A 121 7.29 -1.10 -4.78
N SER A 122 7.83 -1.88 -5.71
CA SER A 122 7.65 -1.68 -7.15
C SER A 122 7.53 -3.03 -7.85
N SER A 123 6.77 -3.06 -8.94
CA SER A 123 6.70 -4.25 -9.79
C SER A 123 7.99 -4.40 -10.61
N ILE A 124 8.37 -5.65 -10.85
CA ILE A 124 9.50 -6.05 -11.67
C ILE A 124 9.10 -7.23 -12.56
N GLU A 125 9.84 -7.49 -13.61
CA GLU A 125 9.81 -8.76 -14.35
C GLU A 125 10.67 -9.80 -13.62
N HIS A 126 10.24 -11.07 -13.66
CA HIS A 126 11.01 -12.18 -13.09
C HIS A 126 10.88 -13.43 -13.97
N PRO A 127 12.00 -14.09 -14.37
CA PRO A 127 11.98 -15.19 -15.34
C PRO A 127 11.15 -16.40 -14.86
N ASP A 128 11.16 -16.71 -13.56
CA ASP A 128 10.41 -17.84 -13.00
C ASP A 128 8.92 -17.52 -12.74
N TYR A 129 8.51 -16.26 -12.91
CA TYR A 129 7.13 -15.79 -12.74
C TYR A 129 6.64 -15.04 -13.98
N PRO A 130 6.61 -15.68 -15.16
CA PRO A 130 6.12 -15.06 -16.39
C PRO A 130 4.63 -14.73 -16.28
N GLU A 131 4.13 -13.91 -17.21
CA GLU A 131 2.71 -13.64 -17.34
C GLU A 131 1.93 -14.94 -17.59
N LYS A 132 0.73 -15.04 -17.00
CA LYS A 132 -0.15 -16.18 -17.11
C LYS A 132 -1.40 -15.82 -17.90
N THR A 133 -1.95 -16.79 -18.63
CA THR A 133 -3.13 -16.57 -19.49
C THR A 133 -4.46 -16.44 -18.72
N ASP A 134 -4.51 -16.93 -17.48
CA ASP A 134 -5.70 -16.93 -16.61
C ASP A 134 -5.83 -15.67 -15.75
N ARG A 135 -4.86 -14.78 -15.82
CA ARG A 135 -4.81 -13.53 -15.02
C ARG A 135 -4.16 -12.40 -15.80
N VAL A 136 -4.26 -11.20 -15.27
CA VAL A 136 -3.67 -10.00 -15.88
C VAL A 136 -2.52 -9.53 -15.02
N ARG A 137 -1.34 -9.41 -15.62
CA ARG A 137 -0.19 -8.76 -14.97
C ARG A 137 -0.45 -7.27 -14.87
N GLY A 138 -0.45 -6.75 -13.64
CA GLY A 138 -0.54 -5.33 -13.36
C GLY A 138 0.85 -4.71 -13.18
N GLU A 139 0.91 -3.40 -13.25
CA GLU A 139 2.10 -2.60 -12.99
C GLU A 139 1.91 -1.73 -11.75
N LEU A 140 2.91 -1.73 -10.89
CA LEU A 140 2.98 -0.85 -9.73
C LEU A 140 4.35 -0.15 -9.78
N PRO A 141 4.45 0.99 -10.49
CA PRO A 141 5.70 1.73 -10.59
C PRO A 141 6.24 2.14 -9.24
N THR A 142 5.37 2.50 -8.29
CA THR A 142 5.78 2.85 -6.95
C THR A 142 4.64 2.68 -5.94
N CYS A 143 4.98 2.13 -4.77
CA CYS A 143 4.21 2.26 -3.55
C CYS A 143 5.20 2.48 -2.40
N VAL A 144 4.98 3.53 -1.61
CA VAL A 144 5.87 3.90 -0.52
C VAL A 144 5.07 4.08 0.75
N PHE A 145 5.39 3.28 1.77
CA PHE A 145 4.93 3.50 3.13
C PHE A 145 6.02 4.24 3.89
N THR A 146 5.69 5.39 4.43
CA THR A 146 6.55 6.15 5.34
C THR A 146 5.93 6.13 6.72
N LEU A 147 6.65 5.63 7.69
CA LEU A 147 6.27 5.55 9.08
C LEU A 147 7.18 6.48 9.89
N GLU A 148 6.61 7.32 10.73
CA GLU A 148 7.34 8.19 11.65
C GLU A 148 6.76 8.02 13.06
N ALA A 149 7.56 7.54 14.01
CA ALA A 149 7.13 7.39 15.38
C ALA A 149 6.83 8.77 15.99
N ALA A 150 5.59 8.99 16.42
CA ALA A 150 5.21 10.14 17.23
C ALA A 150 5.47 9.88 18.72
N SER A 151 5.31 8.62 19.15
CA SER A 151 5.65 8.10 20.47
C SER A 151 5.92 6.59 20.36
N GLU A 152 6.16 5.92 21.50
CA GLU A 152 6.30 4.46 21.54
C GLU A 152 5.05 3.71 21.04
N LYS A 153 3.88 4.32 21.19
CA LYS A 153 2.56 3.73 20.87
C LYS A 153 1.77 4.53 19.85
N GLU A 154 2.40 5.43 19.13
CA GLU A 154 1.75 6.20 18.07
C GLU A 154 2.72 6.42 16.92
N THR A 155 2.25 6.16 15.72
CA THR A 155 3.02 6.30 14.48
C THR A 155 2.20 7.04 13.43
N HIS A 156 2.80 8.04 12.81
CA HIS A 156 2.25 8.67 11.61
C HIS A 156 2.55 7.79 10.40
N LEU A 157 1.51 7.45 9.67
CA LEU A 157 1.56 6.72 8.41
C LEU A 157 1.29 7.66 7.24
N ASP A 158 2.17 7.63 6.25
CA ASP A 158 1.99 8.22 4.92
C ASP A 158 2.19 7.11 3.88
N VAL A 159 1.19 6.85 3.06
CA VAL A 159 1.28 5.87 1.99
C VAL A 159 1.00 6.50 0.64
N MET A 160 1.94 6.36 -0.31
CA MET A 160 1.78 6.84 -1.69
C MET A 160 1.79 5.66 -2.65
N VAL A 161 0.99 5.75 -3.73
CA VAL A 161 0.90 4.70 -4.74
C VAL A 161 0.65 5.26 -6.14
N GLN A 162 1.33 4.65 -7.12
CA GLN A 162 0.96 4.67 -8.53
C GLN A 162 0.76 3.22 -8.96
N VAL A 163 -0.42 2.88 -9.47
CA VAL A 163 -0.75 1.52 -9.89
C VAL A 163 -1.55 1.52 -11.18
N ASP A 164 -1.15 0.69 -12.12
CA ASP A 164 -1.98 0.28 -13.25
C ASP A 164 -2.37 -1.19 -13.09
N PRO A 165 -3.66 -1.47 -12.84
CA PRO A 165 -4.11 -2.85 -12.72
C PRO A 165 -4.09 -3.60 -14.07
N GLY A 166 -3.71 -2.95 -15.16
CA GLY A 166 -3.66 -3.56 -16.50
C GLY A 166 -5.01 -4.00 -17.05
N GLY A 167 -4.99 -4.49 -18.28
CA GLY A 167 -6.15 -5.10 -18.96
C GLY A 167 -7.33 -4.15 -19.17
N SER A 168 -8.45 -4.71 -19.63
CA SER A 168 -9.67 -3.96 -19.93
C SER A 168 -10.50 -3.74 -18.67
N ILE A 169 -10.26 -2.64 -17.97
CA ILE A 169 -11.12 -2.16 -16.88
C ILE A 169 -11.78 -0.86 -17.32
N PRO A 170 -13.13 -0.75 -17.23
CA PRO A 170 -13.80 0.51 -17.50
C PRO A 170 -13.21 1.66 -16.68
N GLY A 171 -12.94 2.81 -17.32
CA GLY A 171 -12.22 3.92 -16.71
C GLY A 171 -12.85 4.44 -15.41
N PHE A 172 -14.19 4.45 -15.31
CA PHE A 172 -14.88 4.83 -14.08
C PHE A 172 -14.59 3.88 -12.92
N LEU A 173 -14.48 2.56 -13.21
CA LEU A 173 -14.18 1.54 -12.20
C LEU A 173 -12.71 1.60 -11.78
N LYS A 174 -11.78 1.83 -12.72
CA LYS A 174 -10.36 2.08 -12.44
C LYS A 174 -10.21 3.28 -11.49
N ASN A 175 -10.87 4.39 -11.78
CA ASN A 175 -10.85 5.58 -10.93
C ASN A 175 -11.44 5.32 -9.53
N MET A 176 -12.52 4.54 -9.42
CA MET A 176 -13.15 4.20 -8.14
C MET A 176 -12.22 3.34 -7.28
N ILE A 177 -11.58 2.33 -7.86
CA ILE A 177 -10.60 1.46 -7.18
C ILE A 177 -9.44 2.31 -6.67
N GLN A 178 -8.85 3.11 -7.53
CA GLN A 178 -7.69 3.92 -7.20
C GLN A 178 -7.99 4.98 -6.12
N LYS A 179 -9.10 5.71 -6.22
CA LYS A 179 -9.50 6.72 -5.22
C LYS A 179 -9.78 6.12 -3.84
N GLY A 180 -10.33 4.92 -3.79
CA GLY A 180 -10.67 4.24 -2.54
C GLY A 180 -9.49 3.53 -1.88
N TRP A 181 -8.43 3.23 -2.64
CA TRP A 181 -7.36 2.34 -2.21
C TRP A 181 -6.68 2.79 -0.92
N ALA A 182 -6.21 4.03 -0.84
CA ALA A 182 -5.47 4.52 0.32
C ALA A 182 -6.29 4.47 1.62
N LEU A 183 -7.57 4.91 1.57
CA LEU A 183 -8.45 4.85 2.74
C LEU A 183 -8.70 3.41 3.20
N LYS A 184 -8.94 2.51 2.24
CA LYS A 184 -9.18 1.09 2.54
C LYS A 184 -7.93 0.43 3.12
N THR A 185 -6.76 0.70 2.55
CA THR A 185 -5.47 0.21 3.05
C THR A 185 -5.23 0.65 4.50
N MET A 186 -5.39 1.93 4.81
CA MET A 186 -5.22 2.44 6.18
C MET A 186 -6.20 1.81 7.17
N ARG A 187 -7.46 1.63 6.77
CA ARG A 187 -8.49 1.00 7.62
C ARG A 187 -8.26 -0.49 7.83
N ALA A 188 -7.89 -1.20 6.77
CA ALA A 188 -7.61 -2.63 6.84
C ALA A 188 -6.39 -2.92 7.73
N LEU A 189 -5.32 -2.14 7.57
CA LEU A 189 -4.13 -2.22 8.41
C LEU A 189 -4.46 -1.93 9.88
N ASN A 190 -5.20 -0.85 10.17
CA ASN A 190 -5.63 -0.52 11.53
C ASN A 190 -6.51 -1.62 12.14
N GLY A 191 -7.43 -2.18 11.36
CA GLY A 191 -8.29 -3.29 11.80
C GLY A 191 -7.51 -4.57 12.11
N TYR A 192 -6.48 -4.87 11.34
CA TYR A 192 -5.57 -5.98 11.61
C TYR A 192 -4.82 -5.78 12.92
N LEU A 193 -4.16 -4.62 13.09
CA LEU A 193 -3.39 -4.29 14.29
C LEU A 193 -4.24 -4.31 15.58
N LYS A 194 -5.53 -4.00 15.48
CA LYS A 194 -6.45 -4.02 16.61
C LYS A 194 -6.74 -5.43 17.13
N ASN A 195 -6.57 -6.46 16.28
CA ASN A 195 -6.94 -7.84 16.58
C ASN A 195 -5.72 -8.75 16.82
N HIS A 196 -4.52 -8.21 16.76
CA HIS A 196 -3.25 -8.92 16.94
C HIS A 196 -2.35 -8.23 17.93
#